data_4b82719cf88778bf829e95d9083e2aee
#
_entry.id   4b82719cf88778bf829e95d9083e2aee
#
_cell.length_a   1.000
_cell.length_b   1.000
_cell.length_c   1.000
_cell.angle_alpha   90.00
_cell.angle_beta   90.00
_cell.angle_gamma   90.00
#
_symmetry.space_group_name_H-M   'P 1'
#
loop_
_entity.id
_entity.type
_entity.pdbx_description
1 polymer ?
#
loop_
_entity_poly.entity_id
_entity_poly.type
_entity_poly.pdbx_seq_one_letter_code
_entity_poly.pdbx_strand_id
1 'polypeptide(L)'
;MTEEKASFRQTVKGLPQSFWIANVMEIIERMAWYGFYSLSSIYICDAVSDGGLGLSSSDRGIIQGVVTFLIYLFPFVTGALGDRYGYKKMLLIAYIILAPSYLLLGMAGTMSTFFVVFLCVAVGASIFKPLVVGTIGRVSNEKNGSLAFGIFYMMVNIGGFIGPLFASFIRSQGWNYVFIVSAIWITLNIPILLLFYKEPPREDESSRAKPLKQVMNEMFEVIGNGRFFITVLVTFILFVLGCKWFPIQHVALAALAWIVINLLVDGVFWTTGIQKWRMRVGHVRFLLFLLLLSSFWIAYNQLFITLPLYIKDSIDSTPVMNAIMSFGNAIGMDTSSDGFLAKTFLDVKTGGLKPEHFINVNAFCIILFQVLVSILNARIKPLISIMVGIFLTGVSFVLIGNAPSAWFIIVGVAAFSFGEMMASPRAKEYTAHAVAPREKMGMYMGYYMWSNAIGSLFGGILSGALYKQIAQEMHDPTLMWYVFAGISVVCCVLIYLYHITVGRKIEQERHASEG
;
A
#
# COMPACT_ATOMS: atom_id res chain seq x y z
N MET A 1 -13.70 -6.20 -41.12
CA MET A 1 -12.60 -7.16 -40.94
C MET A 1 -12.59 -7.52 -39.47
N THR A 2 -13.01 -8.74 -39.13
CA THR A 2 -12.95 -9.28 -37.76
C THR A 2 -11.48 -9.45 -37.38
N GLU A 3 -10.94 -8.58 -36.51
CA GLU A 3 -9.61 -8.78 -35.94
C GLU A 3 -9.63 -10.12 -35.16
N GLU A 4 -8.89 -11.09 -35.66
CA GLU A 4 -8.67 -12.37 -34.98
C GLU A 4 -8.05 -12.10 -33.61
N LYS A 5 -8.78 -12.36 -32.52
CA LYS A 5 -8.27 -12.23 -31.16
C LYS A 5 -7.08 -13.18 -31.02
N ALA A 6 -5.88 -12.64 -30.94
CA ALA A 6 -4.67 -13.44 -30.71
C ALA A 6 -4.87 -14.36 -29.50
N SER A 7 -4.49 -15.64 -29.66
CA SER A 7 -4.57 -16.60 -28.55
C SER A 7 -3.76 -16.11 -27.36
N PHE A 8 -4.25 -16.35 -26.12
CA PHE A 8 -3.53 -16.05 -24.87
C PHE A 8 -2.05 -16.44 -24.93
N ARG A 9 -1.76 -17.64 -25.46
CA ARG A 9 -0.39 -18.13 -25.62
C ARG A 9 0.45 -17.29 -26.59
N GLN A 10 -0.14 -16.77 -27.64
CA GLN A 10 0.54 -15.91 -28.63
C GLN A 10 0.82 -14.54 -28.03
N THR A 11 -0.12 -13.96 -27.29
CA THR A 11 0.04 -12.68 -26.60
C THR A 11 1.14 -12.74 -25.53
N VAL A 12 1.17 -13.81 -24.74
CA VAL A 12 2.21 -14.02 -23.71
C VAL A 12 3.60 -14.21 -24.34
N LYS A 13 3.70 -14.97 -25.42
CA LYS A 13 4.97 -15.16 -26.15
C LYS A 13 5.48 -13.88 -26.83
N GLY A 14 4.60 -12.94 -27.14
CA GLY A 14 4.94 -11.64 -27.74
C GLY A 14 5.49 -10.62 -26.75
N LEU A 15 5.46 -10.88 -25.43
CA LEU A 15 6.00 -9.95 -24.44
C LEU A 15 7.53 -9.99 -24.43
N PRO A 16 8.21 -8.83 -24.47
CA PRO A 16 9.66 -8.77 -24.58
C PRO A 16 10.39 -9.21 -23.30
N GLN A 17 11.69 -9.51 -23.44
CA GLN A 17 12.53 -9.93 -22.31
C GLN A 17 12.49 -8.97 -21.13
N SER A 18 12.51 -7.65 -21.37
CA SER A 18 12.44 -6.62 -20.32
C SER A 18 11.16 -6.70 -19.49
N PHE A 19 10.04 -7.16 -20.05
CA PHE A 19 8.82 -7.46 -19.31
C PHE A 19 9.05 -8.55 -18.25
N TRP A 20 9.62 -9.68 -18.66
CA TRP A 20 9.84 -10.82 -17.76
C TRP A 20 10.87 -10.50 -16.68
N ILE A 21 11.95 -9.82 -17.06
CA ILE A 21 12.99 -9.40 -16.10
C ILE A 21 12.43 -8.41 -15.08
N ALA A 22 11.60 -7.44 -15.50
CA ALA A 22 10.93 -6.52 -14.58
C ALA A 22 10.03 -7.27 -13.59
N ASN A 23 9.28 -8.28 -14.05
CA ASN A 23 8.45 -9.12 -13.19
C ASN A 23 9.28 -9.96 -12.19
N VAL A 24 10.40 -10.53 -12.62
CA VAL A 24 11.31 -11.26 -11.71
C VAL A 24 11.88 -10.33 -10.64
N MET A 25 12.33 -9.14 -11.04
CA MET A 25 12.82 -8.13 -10.09
C MET A 25 11.72 -7.69 -9.11
N GLU A 26 10.47 -7.57 -9.58
CA GLU A 26 9.33 -7.26 -8.72
C GLU A 26 9.08 -8.37 -7.69
N ILE A 27 9.03 -9.64 -8.09
CA ILE A 27 8.84 -10.76 -7.16
C ILE A 27 9.88 -10.71 -6.03
N ILE A 28 11.15 -10.59 -6.40
CA ILE A 28 12.26 -10.62 -5.46
C ILE A 28 12.20 -9.42 -4.50
N GLU A 29 11.91 -8.23 -5.01
CA GLU A 29 11.77 -7.04 -4.18
C GLU A 29 10.53 -7.15 -3.27
N ARG A 30 9.40 -7.66 -3.78
CA ARG A 30 8.21 -7.92 -2.96
C ARG A 30 8.47 -8.96 -1.88
N MET A 31 9.25 -10.00 -2.14
CA MET A 31 9.69 -10.95 -1.12
C MET A 31 10.45 -10.25 0.00
N ALA A 32 11.36 -9.34 -0.33
CA ALA A 32 12.09 -8.56 0.68
C ALA A 32 11.14 -7.63 1.46
N TRP A 33 10.31 -6.86 0.77
CA TRP A 33 9.39 -5.90 1.39
C TRP A 33 8.34 -6.58 2.27
N TYR A 34 7.54 -7.49 1.70
CA TYR A 34 6.47 -8.15 2.46
C TYR A 34 7.02 -9.13 3.49
N GLY A 35 8.18 -9.77 3.23
CA GLY A 35 8.88 -10.59 4.20
C GLY A 35 9.17 -9.83 5.48
N PHE A 36 9.65 -8.61 5.38
CA PHE A 36 9.88 -7.76 6.55
C PHE A 36 8.59 -7.05 7.02
N TYR A 37 7.83 -6.40 6.12
CA TYR A 37 6.73 -5.52 6.49
C TYR A 37 5.59 -6.23 7.23
N SER A 38 5.27 -7.48 6.86
CA SER A 38 4.25 -8.27 7.53
C SER A 38 4.60 -8.64 8.98
N LEU A 39 5.91 -8.72 9.27
CA LEU A 39 6.43 -8.99 10.61
C LEU A 39 6.79 -7.70 11.37
N SER A 40 6.83 -6.56 10.69
CA SER A 40 7.35 -5.32 11.26
C SER A 40 6.57 -4.82 12.48
N SER A 41 5.25 -5.02 12.51
CA SER A 41 4.42 -4.67 13.67
C SER A 41 4.84 -5.44 14.92
N ILE A 42 5.14 -6.74 14.76
CA ILE A 42 5.58 -7.61 15.84
C ILE A 42 7.00 -7.20 16.26
N TYR A 43 7.93 -7.06 15.30
CA TYR A 43 9.32 -6.68 15.58
C TYR A 43 9.44 -5.36 16.35
N ILE A 44 8.66 -4.35 15.96
CA ILE A 44 8.70 -3.04 16.60
C ILE A 44 8.19 -3.09 18.03
N CYS A 45 7.18 -3.91 18.33
CA CYS A 45 6.53 -3.99 19.64
C CYS A 45 7.06 -5.11 20.55
N ASP A 46 7.73 -6.13 20.01
CA ASP A 46 8.29 -7.23 20.80
C ASP A 46 9.35 -6.72 21.78
N ALA A 47 9.43 -7.36 22.94
CA ALA A 47 10.43 -7.04 23.96
C ALA A 47 11.86 -7.17 23.42
N VAL A 48 12.76 -6.33 23.91
CA VAL A 48 14.19 -6.38 23.54
C VAL A 48 14.80 -7.75 23.89
N SER A 49 14.35 -8.40 24.99
CA SER A 49 14.73 -9.76 25.35
C SER A 49 14.40 -10.80 24.28
N ASP A 50 13.37 -10.54 23.48
CA ASP A 50 12.92 -11.40 22.38
C ASP A 50 13.52 -11.00 21.01
N GLY A 51 14.46 -10.06 21.04
CA GLY A 51 15.13 -9.52 19.85
C GLY A 51 14.34 -8.46 19.10
N GLY A 52 13.22 -7.97 19.64
CA GLY A 52 12.45 -6.84 19.11
C GLY A 52 12.99 -5.48 19.57
N LEU A 53 12.28 -4.40 19.23
CA LEU A 53 12.67 -3.03 19.59
C LEU A 53 12.04 -2.54 20.91
N GLY A 54 11.05 -3.21 21.47
CA GLY A 54 10.36 -2.84 22.71
C GLY A 54 9.61 -1.51 22.64
N LEU A 55 9.19 -1.07 21.44
CA LEU A 55 8.51 0.21 21.26
C LEU A 55 7.00 0.10 21.50
N SER A 56 6.37 1.23 21.83
CA SER A 56 4.93 1.28 22.01
C SER A 56 4.16 1.09 20.70
N SER A 57 2.90 0.66 20.82
CA SER A 57 1.99 0.57 19.67
C SER A 57 1.79 1.91 18.97
N SER A 58 1.85 3.02 19.71
CA SER A 58 1.80 4.38 19.15
C SER A 58 3.03 4.70 18.31
N ASP A 59 4.24 4.41 18.81
CA ASP A 59 5.48 4.62 18.05
C ASP A 59 5.51 3.76 16.79
N ARG A 60 5.08 2.50 16.88
CA ARG A 60 4.89 1.62 15.72
C ARG A 60 3.99 2.25 14.67
N GLY A 61 2.82 2.73 15.08
CA GLY A 61 1.85 3.35 14.18
C GLY A 61 2.42 4.56 13.44
N ILE A 62 3.18 5.42 14.13
CA ILE A 62 3.86 6.58 13.54
C ILE A 62 4.93 6.12 12.54
N ILE A 63 5.81 5.21 12.95
CA ILE A 63 6.90 4.70 12.11
C ILE A 63 6.35 4.11 10.82
N GLN A 64 5.43 3.15 10.90
CA GLN A 64 4.86 2.48 9.75
C GLN A 64 4.04 3.43 8.87
N GLY A 65 3.26 4.33 9.49
CA GLY A 65 2.47 5.32 8.77
C GLY A 65 3.33 6.29 7.95
N VAL A 66 4.38 6.87 8.56
CA VAL A 66 5.28 7.81 7.87
C VAL A 66 6.09 7.14 6.78
N VAL A 67 6.65 5.95 7.05
CA VAL A 67 7.43 5.20 6.05
C VAL A 67 6.57 4.86 4.84
N THR A 68 5.37 4.31 5.06
CA THR A 68 4.46 3.95 3.96
C THR A 68 3.94 5.19 3.23
N PHE A 69 3.68 6.28 3.94
CA PHE A 69 3.36 7.57 3.32
C PHE A 69 4.42 8.00 2.31
N LEU A 70 5.70 7.95 2.67
CA LEU A 70 6.78 8.39 1.79
C LEU A 70 6.96 7.46 0.58
N ILE A 71 6.77 6.14 0.75
CA ILE A 71 6.79 5.17 -0.35
C ILE A 71 5.77 5.52 -1.44
N TYR A 72 4.59 6.03 -1.05
CA TYR A 72 3.54 6.38 -2.00
C TYR A 72 3.50 7.86 -2.37
N LEU A 73 4.20 8.71 -1.62
CA LEU A 73 4.30 10.15 -1.91
C LEU A 73 5.30 10.43 -3.03
N PHE A 74 6.50 9.84 -2.96
CA PHE A 74 7.60 10.19 -3.87
C PHE A 74 7.56 9.61 -5.29
N PRO A 75 6.75 8.60 -5.65
CA PRO A 75 6.72 8.01 -6.99
C PRO A 75 6.54 9.01 -8.13
N PHE A 76 5.83 10.12 -7.91
CA PHE A 76 5.68 11.14 -8.94
C PHE A 76 6.99 11.86 -9.29
N VAL A 77 7.85 12.14 -8.29
CA VAL A 77 9.18 12.72 -8.50
C VAL A 77 10.13 11.67 -9.05
N THR A 78 10.16 10.49 -8.45
CA THR A 78 11.13 9.45 -8.80
C THR A 78 10.83 8.82 -10.15
N GLY A 79 9.56 8.77 -10.58
CA GLY A 79 9.18 8.43 -11.94
C GLY A 79 9.71 9.42 -12.97
N ALA A 80 9.54 10.72 -12.73
CA ALA A 80 10.09 11.77 -13.59
C ALA A 80 11.65 11.74 -13.66
N LEU A 81 12.32 11.41 -12.55
CA LEU A 81 13.77 11.20 -12.54
C LEU A 81 14.15 9.96 -13.37
N GLY A 82 13.34 8.91 -13.33
CA GLY A 82 13.51 7.72 -14.18
C GLY A 82 13.41 8.04 -15.67
N ASP A 83 12.41 8.82 -16.05
CA ASP A 83 12.25 9.28 -17.44
C ASP A 83 13.44 10.10 -17.92
N ARG A 84 14.01 10.89 -17.02
CA ARG A 84 15.16 11.76 -17.32
C ARG A 84 16.49 11.01 -17.38
N TYR A 85 16.79 10.20 -16.37
CA TYR A 85 18.12 9.60 -16.19
C TYR A 85 18.20 8.17 -16.71
N GLY A 86 17.08 7.57 -17.10
CA GLY A 86 16.96 6.18 -17.55
C GLY A 86 16.56 5.24 -16.41
N TYR A 87 15.72 4.27 -16.73
CA TYR A 87 15.14 3.33 -15.75
C TYR A 87 16.21 2.41 -15.16
N LYS A 88 17.10 1.87 -16.00
CA LYS A 88 18.19 0.97 -15.53
C LYS A 88 19.08 1.64 -14.49
N LYS A 89 19.49 2.90 -14.73
CA LYS A 89 20.34 3.65 -13.81
C LYS A 89 19.63 3.94 -12.49
N MET A 90 18.38 4.37 -12.57
CA MET A 90 17.60 4.71 -11.37
C MET A 90 17.23 3.47 -10.55
N LEU A 91 16.94 2.31 -11.19
CA LEU A 91 16.76 1.04 -10.51
C LEU A 91 18.03 0.58 -9.77
N LEU A 92 19.21 0.79 -10.38
CA LEU A 92 20.48 0.50 -9.71
C LEU A 92 20.66 1.36 -8.46
N ILE A 93 20.35 2.67 -8.55
CA ILE A 93 20.38 3.57 -7.39
C ILE A 93 19.41 3.09 -6.30
N ALA A 94 18.20 2.68 -6.68
CA ALA A 94 17.23 2.13 -5.73
C ALA A 94 17.79 0.92 -4.97
N TYR A 95 18.42 -0.04 -5.66
CA TYR A 95 18.97 -1.22 -5.01
C TYR A 95 20.21 -0.91 -4.16
N ILE A 96 21.08 0.03 -4.58
CA ILE A 96 22.21 0.51 -3.78
C ILE A 96 21.74 1.17 -2.47
N ILE A 97 20.57 1.80 -2.47
CA ILE A 97 19.96 2.35 -1.25
C ILE A 97 19.31 1.23 -0.43
N LEU A 98 18.48 0.38 -1.05
CA LEU A 98 17.67 -0.62 -0.37
C LEU A 98 18.49 -1.70 0.33
N ALA A 99 19.49 -2.28 -0.35
CA ALA A 99 20.23 -3.42 0.18
C ALA A 99 20.95 -3.09 1.51
N PRO A 100 21.77 -2.03 1.61
CA PRO A 100 22.37 -1.66 2.89
C PRO A 100 21.32 -1.19 3.91
N SER A 101 20.23 -0.55 3.48
CA SER A 101 19.19 -0.13 4.41
C SER A 101 18.51 -1.32 5.09
N TYR A 102 18.18 -2.39 4.38
CA TYR A 102 17.66 -3.61 5.02
C TYR A 102 18.65 -4.21 6.00
N LEU A 103 19.95 -4.27 5.65
CA LEU A 103 20.98 -4.79 6.57
C LEU A 103 21.08 -3.94 7.84
N LEU A 104 21.10 -2.60 7.68
CA LEU A 104 21.22 -1.66 8.80
C LEU A 104 19.97 -1.66 9.70
N LEU A 105 18.77 -1.99 9.18
CA LEU A 105 17.57 -2.15 10.03
C LEU A 105 17.77 -3.20 11.12
N GLY A 106 18.43 -4.32 10.82
CA GLY A 106 18.74 -5.35 11.80
C GLY A 106 19.77 -4.95 12.85
N MET A 107 20.52 -3.88 12.60
CA MET A 107 21.53 -3.32 13.51
C MET A 107 21.01 -2.15 14.35
N ALA A 108 19.82 -1.65 14.04
CA ALA A 108 19.24 -0.47 14.68
C ALA A 108 18.64 -0.83 16.05
N GLY A 109 19.31 -0.45 17.13
CA GLY A 109 18.88 -0.75 18.51
C GLY A 109 18.04 0.33 19.18
N THR A 110 17.76 1.46 18.51
CA THR A 110 16.94 2.56 19.06
C THR A 110 15.85 2.97 18.08
N MET A 111 14.76 3.56 18.62
CA MET A 111 13.68 4.10 17.79
C MET A 111 14.20 5.05 16.70
N SER A 112 15.09 5.96 17.06
CA SER A 112 15.57 7.00 16.13
C SER A 112 16.42 6.39 15.02
N THR A 113 17.35 5.48 15.34
CA THR A 113 18.19 4.81 14.34
C THR A 113 17.35 3.92 13.42
N PHE A 114 16.42 3.15 13.98
CA PHE A 114 15.51 2.32 13.21
C PHE A 114 14.64 3.16 12.26
N PHE A 115 14.06 4.25 12.76
CA PHE A 115 13.22 5.12 11.96
C PHE A 115 13.98 5.75 10.79
N VAL A 116 15.17 6.31 11.05
CA VAL A 116 16.00 6.92 9.99
C VAL A 116 16.38 5.89 8.91
N VAL A 117 16.80 4.70 9.32
CA VAL A 117 17.15 3.63 8.35
C VAL A 117 15.91 3.17 7.59
N PHE A 118 14.75 3.08 8.25
CA PHE A 118 13.51 2.70 7.58
C PHE A 118 13.03 3.77 6.59
N LEU A 119 13.32 5.06 6.84
CA LEU A 119 13.12 6.12 5.85
C LEU A 119 14.02 5.93 4.61
N CYS A 120 15.24 5.42 4.76
CA CYS A 120 16.09 5.08 3.61
C CYS A 120 15.47 3.94 2.78
N VAL A 121 14.86 2.94 3.42
CA VAL A 121 14.08 1.90 2.72
C VAL A 121 12.93 2.54 1.94
N ALA A 122 12.21 3.49 2.56
CA ALA A 122 11.11 4.19 1.88
C ALA A 122 11.58 4.95 0.63
N VAL A 123 12.72 5.62 0.68
CA VAL A 123 13.32 6.32 -0.47
C VAL A 123 13.66 5.32 -1.58
N GLY A 124 14.36 4.24 -1.27
CA GLY A 124 14.72 3.22 -2.26
C GLY A 124 13.49 2.57 -2.91
N ALA A 125 12.49 2.18 -2.10
CA ALA A 125 11.24 1.59 -2.59
C ALA A 125 10.41 2.56 -3.45
N SER A 126 10.42 3.86 -3.10
CA SER A 126 9.73 4.89 -3.87
C SER A 126 10.37 5.14 -5.25
N ILE A 127 11.67 4.89 -5.39
CA ILE A 127 12.36 4.93 -6.69
C ILE A 127 12.03 3.66 -7.50
N PHE A 128 12.11 2.50 -6.88
CA PHE A 128 11.89 1.20 -7.54
C PHE A 128 10.49 1.08 -8.14
N LYS A 129 9.47 1.34 -7.35
CA LYS A 129 8.08 1.04 -7.67
C LYS A 129 7.56 1.67 -8.98
N PRO A 130 7.70 2.99 -9.23
CA PRO A 130 7.21 3.59 -10.46
C PRO A 130 7.99 3.14 -11.71
N LEU A 131 9.27 2.78 -11.57
CA LEU A 131 10.12 2.41 -12.68
C LEU A 131 9.80 1.01 -13.21
N VAL A 132 9.51 0.06 -12.32
CA VAL A 132 9.07 -1.28 -12.74
C VAL A 132 7.69 -1.21 -13.38
N VAL A 133 6.73 -0.52 -12.76
CA VAL A 133 5.41 -0.29 -13.34
C VAL A 133 5.51 0.43 -14.70
N GLY A 134 6.36 1.46 -14.79
CA GLY A 134 6.64 2.18 -16.03
C GLY A 134 7.30 1.30 -17.09
N THR A 135 8.17 0.36 -16.70
CA THR A 135 8.71 -0.65 -17.63
C THR A 135 7.60 -1.49 -18.23
N ILE A 136 6.70 -2.04 -17.40
CA ILE A 136 5.55 -2.81 -17.87
C ILE A 136 4.69 -1.99 -18.85
N GLY A 137 4.41 -0.73 -18.51
CA GLY A 137 3.65 0.18 -19.38
C GLY A 137 4.31 0.41 -20.75
N ARG A 138 5.62 0.67 -20.77
CA ARG A 138 6.36 0.95 -22.01
C ARG A 138 6.57 -0.26 -22.92
N VAL A 139 6.59 -1.46 -22.35
CA VAL A 139 6.78 -2.71 -23.14
C VAL A 139 5.48 -3.39 -23.49
N SER A 140 4.35 -2.88 -23.05
CA SER A 140 3.00 -3.31 -23.42
C SER A 140 2.34 -2.28 -24.35
N ASN A 141 1.30 -2.71 -25.06
CA ASN A 141 0.52 -1.90 -25.98
C ASN A 141 -0.98 -2.04 -25.68
N GLU A 142 -1.84 -1.32 -26.39
CA GLU A 142 -3.29 -1.37 -26.18
C GLU A 142 -3.88 -2.79 -26.31
N LYS A 143 -3.29 -3.65 -27.16
CA LYS A 143 -3.79 -5.03 -27.40
C LYS A 143 -3.42 -6.00 -26.27
N ASN A 144 -2.27 -5.81 -25.60
CA ASN A 144 -1.76 -6.72 -24.57
C ASN A 144 -1.63 -6.09 -23.18
N GLY A 145 -1.86 -4.78 -23.02
CA GLY A 145 -1.64 -4.04 -21.77
C GLY A 145 -2.43 -4.60 -20.61
N SER A 146 -3.71 -4.90 -20.79
CA SER A 146 -4.55 -5.49 -19.74
C SER A 146 -3.98 -6.82 -19.22
N LEU A 147 -3.51 -7.69 -20.11
CA LEU A 147 -2.88 -8.96 -19.76
C LEU A 147 -1.52 -8.74 -19.07
N ALA A 148 -0.71 -7.82 -19.59
CA ALA A 148 0.60 -7.50 -19.03
C ALA A 148 0.50 -6.98 -17.60
N PHE A 149 -0.40 -6.03 -17.32
CA PHE A 149 -0.66 -5.54 -15.97
C PHE A 149 -1.30 -6.59 -15.06
N GLY A 150 -2.14 -7.49 -15.62
CA GLY A 150 -2.69 -8.62 -14.88
C GLY A 150 -1.62 -9.60 -14.41
N ILE A 151 -0.68 -9.96 -15.30
CA ILE A 151 0.49 -10.80 -14.96
C ILE A 151 1.35 -10.09 -13.91
N PHE A 152 1.65 -8.81 -14.12
CA PHE A 152 2.43 -8.03 -13.16
C PHE A 152 1.79 -8.02 -11.76
N TYR A 153 0.47 -7.80 -11.66
CA TYR A 153 -0.23 -7.82 -10.38
C TYR A 153 -0.18 -9.20 -9.71
N MET A 154 -0.28 -10.27 -10.49
CA MET A 154 -0.10 -11.64 -9.98
C MET A 154 1.33 -11.84 -9.44
N MET A 155 2.36 -11.35 -10.13
CA MET A 155 3.76 -11.46 -9.68
C MET A 155 4.02 -10.69 -8.38
N VAL A 156 3.42 -9.51 -8.22
CA VAL A 156 3.44 -8.76 -6.94
C VAL A 156 2.90 -9.62 -5.80
N ASN A 157 1.77 -10.29 -6.01
CA ASN A 157 1.13 -11.12 -4.98
C ASN A 157 1.89 -12.43 -4.72
N ILE A 158 2.52 -13.03 -5.74
CA ILE A 158 3.42 -14.18 -5.53
C ILE A 158 4.57 -13.81 -4.60
N GLY A 159 5.24 -12.67 -4.84
CA GLY A 159 6.27 -12.17 -3.95
C GLY A 159 5.74 -11.86 -2.54
N GLY A 160 4.54 -11.26 -2.48
CA GLY A 160 3.84 -10.95 -1.23
C GLY A 160 3.42 -12.19 -0.43
N PHE A 161 3.17 -13.32 -1.09
CA PHE A 161 2.85 -14.59 -0.45
C PHE A 161 4.11 -15.33 0.02
N ILE A 162 5.11 -15.44 -0.85
CA ILE A 162 6.33 -16.20 -0.57
C ILE A 162 7.20 -15.47 0.48
N GLY A 163 7.28 -14.13 0.41
CA GLY A 163 8.12 -13.33 1.30
C GLY A 163 7.89 -13.60 2.78
N PRO A 164 6.66 -13.45 3.32
CA PRO A 164 6.36 -13.74 4.71
C PRO A 164 6.60 -15.20 5.10
N LEU A 165 6.39 -16.19 4.20
CA LEU A 165 6.70 -17.60 4.49
C LEU A 165 8.20 -17.79 4.76
N PHE A 166 9.06 -17.27 3.88
CA PHE A 166 10.51 -17.33 4.08
C PHE A 166 10.95 -16.55 5.31
N ALA A 167 10.44 -15.36 5.50
CA ALA A 167 10.79 -14.52 6.65
C ALA A 167 10.38 -15.18 7.96
N SER A 168 9.22 -15.82 8.02
CA SER A 168 8.75 -16.56 9.18
C SER A 168 9.62 -17.77 9.50
N PHE A 169 10.03 -18.52 8.47
CA PHE A 169 10.99 -19.63 8.62
C PHE A 169 12.34 -19.13 9.16
N ILE A 170 12.88 -18.08 8.57
CA ILE A 170 14.18 -17.50 8.96
C ILE A 170 14.13 -16.85 10.35
N ARG A 171 13.00 -16.21 10.72
CA ARG A 171 12.80 -15.63 12.05
C ARG A 171 12.99 -16.66 13.19
N SER A 172 12.71 -17.94 12.94
CA SER A 172 12.95 -18.97 13.94
C SER A 172 14.43 -19.07 14.39
N GLN A 173 15.35 -18.53 13.58
CA GLN A 173 16.78 -18.44 13.89
C GLN A 173 17.18 -17.09 14.52
N GLY A 174 16.28 -16.09 14.48
CA GLY A 174 16.48 -14.76 15.05
C GLY A 174 16.07 -13.63 14.10
N TRP A 175 15.72 -12.48 14.67
CA TRP A 175 15.26 -11.33 13.91
C TRP A 175 16.29 -10.79 12.90
N ASN A 176 17.57 -10.79 13.25
CA ASN A 176 18.63 -10.28 12.38
C ASN A 176 18.67 -11.00 11.04
N TYR A 177 18.37 -12.28 11.01
CA TYR A 177 18.36 -13.06 9.77
C TYR A 177 17.27 -12.64 8.80
N VAL A 178 16.12 -12.13 9.28
CA VAL A 178 15.05 -11.57 8.42
C VAL A 178 15.58 -10.39 7.62
N PHE A 179 16.32 -9.48 8.26
CA PHE A 179 16.91 -8.30 7.61
C PHE A 179 18.04 -8.69 6.64
N ILE A 180 18.90 -9.63 7.03
CA ILE A 180 19.98 -10.13 6.17
C ILE A 180 19.40 -10.78 4.92
N VAL A 181 18.37 -11.61 5.05
CA VAL A 181 17.72 -12.26 3.89
C VAL A 181 17.04 -11.24 2.99
N SER A 182 16.36 -10.24 3.56
CA SER A 182 15.80 -9.13 2.78
C SER A 182 16.87 -8.37 2.00
N ALA A 183 18.02 -8.08 2.64
CA ALA A 183 19.16 -7.45 1.96
C ALA A 183 19.75 -8.33 0.84
N ILE A 184 19.82 -9.66 1.06
CA ILE A 184 20.27 -10.62 0.04
C ILE A 184 19.31 -10.60 -1.16
N TRP A 185 18.00 -10.68 -0.94
CA TRP A 185 17.00 -10.60 -2.03
C TRP A 185 17.20 -9.33 -2.87
N ILE A 186 17.32 -8.17 -2.23
CA ILE A 186 17.56 -6.91 -2.94
C ILE A 186 18.91 -6.94 -3.71
N THR A 187 19.96 -7.48 -3.08
CA THR A 187 21.27 -7.58 -3.71
C THR A 187 21.26 -8.48 -4.94
N LEU A 188 20.48 -9.57 -4.92
CA LEU A 188 20.29 -10.45 -6.09
C LEU A 188 19.64 -9.75 -7.28
N ASN A 189 18.87 -8.69 -7.05
CA ASN A 189 18.32 -7.88 -8.13
C ASN A 189 19.39 -7.08 -8.90
N ILE A 190 20.55 -6.79 -8.29
CA ILE A 190 21.62 -6.02 -8.95
C ILE A 190 22.20 -6.75 -10.16
N PRO A 191 22.72 -8.01 -10.05
CA PRO A 191 23.18 -8.75 -11.22
C PRO A 191 22.08 -9.01 -12.25
N ILE A 192 20.83 -9.27 -11.80
CA ILE A 192 19.68 -9.43 -12.72
C ILE A 192 19.47 -8.16 -13.55
N LEU A 193 19.49 -7.00 -12.89
CA LEU A 193 19.37 -5.71 -13.55
C LEU A 193 20.52 -5.44 -14.53
N LEU A 194 21.76 -5.67 -14.11
CA LEU A 194 22.94 -5.33 -14.90
C LEU A 194 23.09 -6.23 -16.14
N LEU A 195 22.84 -7.53 -15.98
CA LEU A 195 23.09 -8.54 -17.02
C LEU A 195 21.90 -8.72 -17.97
N PHE A 196 20.68 -8.70 -17.46
CA PHE A 196 19.51 -9.12 -18.23
C PHE A 196 18.50 -8.01 -18.52
N TYR A 197 18.46 -6.93 -17.73
CA TYR A 197 17.51 -5.84 -17.97
C TYR A 197 17.97 -4.94 -19.11
N LYS A 198 17.10 -4.80 -20.11
CA LYS A 198 17.28 -3.85 -21.22
C LYS A 198 16.37 -2.66 -20.99
N GLU A 199 16.91 -1.46 -21.17
CA GLU A 199 16.15 -0.21 -21.09
C GLU A 199 14.95 -0.29 -22.06
N PRO A 200 13.71 -0.05 -21.60
CA PRO A 200 12.57 -0.04 -22.50
C PRO A 200 12.66 1.14 -23.47
N PRO A 201 12.13 0.99 -24.70
CA PRO A 201 12.14 2.06 -25.69
C PRO A 201 11.44 3.31 -25.13
N ARG A 202 11.98 4.48 -25.45
CA ARG A 202 11.36 5.77 -25.13
C ARG A 202 10.37 6.12 -26.23
N GLU A 203 9.16 6.54 -25.87
CA GLU A 203 8.13 6.87 -26.86
C GLU A 203 8.46 8.09 -27.72
N ASP A 204 9.29 9.02 -27.23
CA ASP A 204 9.69 10.22 -27.97
C ASP A 204 11.08 10.72 -27.52
N GLU A 205 11.96 11.03 -28.48
CA GLU A 205 13.19 11.78 -28.19
C GLU A 205 12.90 13.23 -27.76
N SER A 206 11.72 13.77 -28.11
CA SER A 206 11.27 15.10 -27.71
C SER A 206 10.78 15.16 -26.26
N SER A 207 10.44 14.01 -25.65
CA SER A 207 10.14 13.89 -24.22
C SER A 207 11.42 13.87 -23.36
N ARG A 208 12.57 14.28 -23.92
CA ARG A 208 13.77 14.57 -23.15
C ARG A 208 13.42 15.55 -22.05
N ALA A 209 13.09 14.95 -20.92
CA ALA A 209 13.04 15.56 -19.60
C ALA A 209 12.45 16.97 -19.61
N LYS A 210 11.13 17.06 -19.49
CA LYS A 210 10.52 18.34 -19.07
C LYS A 210 11.36 18.91 -17.93
N PRO A 211 11.77 20.18 -18.00
CA PRO A 211 12.53 20.77 -16.90
C PRO A 211 11.75 20.62 -15.60
N LEU A 212 12.44 20.33 -14.49
CA LEU A 212 11.80 20.10 -13.17
C LEU A 212 10.77 21.19 -12.84
N LYS A 213 11.05 22.44 -13.25
CA LYS A 213 10.14 23.59 -13.09
C LYS A 213 8.81 23.38 -13.84
N GLN A 214 8.86 22.77 -15.02
CA GLN A 214 7.63 22.51 -15.80
C GLN A 214 6.82 21.38 -15.14
N VAL A 215 7.47 20.31 -14.67
CA VAL A 215 6.83 19.23 -13.91
C VAL A 215 6.18 19.78 -12.64
N MET A 216 6.88 20.65 -11.92
CA MET A 216 6.33 21.33 -10.74
C MET A 216 5.13 22.22 -11.09
N ASN A 217 5.17 22.95 -12.19
CA ASN A 217 4.06 23.79 -12.63
C ASN A 217 2.83 22.94 -13.03
N GLU A 218 3.04 21.88 -13.79
CA GLU A 218 1.97 20.94 -14.15
C GLU A 218 1.37 20.27 -12.90
N MET A 219 2.20 19.98 -11.89
CA MET A 219 1.78 19.48 -10.59
C MET A 219 0.88 20.48 -9.86
N PHE A 220 1.30 21.74 -9.76
CA PHE A 220 0.52 22.78 -9.11
C PHE A 220 -0.81 23.09 -9.85
N GLU A 221 -0.90 22.83 -11.15
CA GLU A 221 -2.14 22.96 -11.92
C GLU A 221 -3.20 21.95 -11.47
N VAL A 222 -2.78 20.73 -11.09
CA VAL A 222 -3.71 19.65 -10.70
C VAL A 222 -4.04 19.70 -9.20
N ILE A 223 -3.05 19.91 -8.35
CA ILE A 223 -3.22 19.89 -6.89
C ILE A 223 -3.68 21.24 -6.37
N GLY A 224 -3.08 22.32 -6.87
CA GLY A 224 -3.27 23.65 -6.37
C GLY A 224 -1.97 24.41 -6.24
N ASN A 225 -2.00 25.65 -5.79
CA ASN A 225 -0.81 26.48 -5.67
C ASN A 225 0.06 26.12 -4.48
N GLY A 226 1.28 26.68 -4.43
CA GLY A 226 2.26 26.41 -3.36
C GLY A 226 1.72 26.73 -1.96
N ARG A 227 0.83 27.69 -1.80
CA ARG A 227 0.21 28.01 -0.49
C ARG A 227 -0.72 26.87 -0.04
N PHE A 228 -1.52 26.29 -0.94
CA PHE A 228 -2.31 25.11 -0.62
C PHE A 228 -1.41 23.94 -0.20
N PHE A 229 -0.33 23.70 -0.97
CA PHE A 229 0.64 22.65 -0.64
C PHE A 229 1.29 22.86 0.74
N ILE A 230 1.73 24.09 1.07
CA ILE A 230 2.31 24.40 2.37
C ILE A 230 1.28 24.20 3.50
N THR A 231 0.02 24.60 3.30
CA THR A 231 -1.04 24.41 4.27
C THR A 231 -1.24 22.92 4.58
N VAL A 232 -1.30 22.07 3.55
CA VAL A 232 -1.43 20.63 3.68
C VAL A 232 -0.19 20.02 4.36
N LEU A 233 1.02 20.43 3.95
CA LEU A 233 2.27 19.95 4.53
C LEU A 233 2.40 20.28 6.02
N VAL A 234 2.06 21.51 6.41
CA VAL A 234 2.09 21.94 7.84
C VAL A 234 1.04 21.18 8.64
N THR A 235 -0.18 20.98 8.08
CA THR A 235 -1.21 20.13 8.71
C THR A 235 -0.66 18.74 8.99
N PHE A 236 0.02 18.16 8.00
CA PHE A 236 0.66 16.85 8.10
C PHE A 236 1.74 16.81 9.20
N ILE A 237 2.66 17.78 9.19
CA ILE A 237 3.74 17.86 10.20
C ILE A 237 3.16 18.02 11.61
N LEU A 238 2.18 18.90 11.79
CA LEU A 238 1.49 19.08 13.06
C LEU A 238 0.85 17.78 13.54
N PHE A 239 0.21 17.04 12.63
CA PHE A 239 -0.44 15.79 12.98
C PHE A 239 0.58 14.72 13.38
N VAL A 240 1.62 14.50 12.58
CA VAL A 240 2.66 13.47 12.85
C VAL A 240 3.41 13.78 14.15
N LEU A 241 3.94 14.99 14.28
CA LEU A 241 4.71 15.37 15.47
C LEU A 241 3.81 15.52 16.70
N GLY A 242 2.61 16.04 16.52
CA GLY A 242 1.68 16.24 17.61
C GLY A 242 1.25 14.93 18.26
N CYS A 243 0.95 13.89 17.46
CA CYS A 243 0.54 12.58 17.98
C CYS A 243 1.63 11.87 18.82
N LYS A 244 2.89 12.31 18.73
CA LYS A 244 3.97 11.80 19.58
C LYS A 244 3.91 12.33 21.02
N TRP A 245 3.48 13.60 21.21
CA TRP A 245 3.54 14.27 22.52
C TRP A 245 2.17 14.58 23.12
N PHE A 246 1.11 14.57 22.31
CA PHE A 246 -0.23 14.96 22.75
C PHE A 246 -1.28 13.91 22.38
N PRO A 247 -2.37 13.80 23.13
CA PRO A 247 -3.53 12.99 22.76
C PRO A 247 -4.07 13.38 21.39
N ILE A 248 -4.50 12.39 20.61
CA ILE A 248 -4.93 12.57 19.21
C ILE A 248 -6.02 13.65 19.04
N GLN A 249 -6.90 13.79 20.02
CA GLN A 249 -7.96 14.80 20.02
C GLN A 249 -7.43 16.24 20.00
N HIS A 250 -6.38 16.53 20.78
CA HIS A 250 -5.76 17.86 20.81
C HIS A 250 -5.01 18.13 19.51
N VAL A 251 -4.36 17.13 18.96
CA VAL A 251 -3.67 17.23 17.68
C VAL A 251 -4.66 17.46 16.54
N ALA A 252 -5.79 16.75 16.53
CA ALA A 252 -6.84 16.94 15.55
C ALA A 252 -7.44 18.35 15.61
N LEU A 253 -7.66 18.86 16.84
CA LEU A 253 -8.12 20.25 17.04
C LEU A 253 -7.11 21.28 16.55
N ALA A 254 -5.80 21.08 16.83
CA ALA A 254 -4.75 21.97 16.36
C ALA A 254 -4.63 21.97 14.82
N ALA A 255 -4.70 20.80 14.20
CA ALA A 255 -4.72 20.66 12.75
C ALA A 255 -5.96 21.34 12.12
N LEU A 256 -7.14 21.13 12.71
CA LEU A 256 -8.36 21.80 12.28
C LEU A 256 -8.27 23.31 12.43
N ALA A 257 -7.77 23.80 13.58
CA ALA A 257 -7.57 25.24 13.81
C ALA A 257 -6.62 25.83 12.76
N TRP A 258 -5.53 25.16 12.44
CA TRP A 258 -4.62 25.58 11.39
C TRP A 258 -5.31 25.70 10.02
N ILE A 259 -6.13 24.72 9.64
CA ILE A 259 -6.92 24.76 8.39
C ILE A 259 -7.88 25.94 8.41
N VAL A 260 -8.64 26.11 9.49
CA VAL A 260 -9.60 27.20 9.64
C VAL A 260 -8.91 28.57 9.55
N ILE A 261 -7.78 28.76 10.24
CA ILE A 261 -7.00 30.00 10.15
C ILE A 261 -6.58 30.29 8.71
N ASN A 262 -6.09 29.29 7.98
CA ASN A 262 -5.70 29.47 6.58
C ASN A 262 -6.90 29.82 5.67
N LEU A 263 -8.09 29.25 5.93
CA LEU A 263 -9.31 29.59 5.21
C LEU A 263 -9.78 31.04 5.52
N LEU A 264 -9.68 31.47 6.80
CA LEU A 264 -10.00 32.84 7.18
C LEU A 264 -9.04 33.85 6.53
N VAL A 265 -7.73 33.56 6.56
CA VAL A 265 -6.72 34.38 5.86
C VAL A 265 -6.99 34.41 4.35
N ASP A 266 -7.45 33.32 3.76
CA ASP A 266 -7.86 33.31 2.34
C ASP A 266 -9.08 34.20 2.09
N GLY A 267 -10.03 34.22 3.01
CA GLY A 267 -11.17 35.15 2.99
C GLY A 267 -10.73 36.64 3.04
N VAL A 268 -9.75 36.96 3.87
CA VAL A 268 -9.16 38.32 3.93
C VAL A 268 -8.51 38.69 2.59
N PHE A 269 -7.74 37.77 1.98
CA PHE A 269 -7.16 38.03 0.65
C PHE A 269 -8.19 38.16 -0.44
N TRP A 270 -9.35 37.50 -0.30
CA TRP A 270 -10.50 37.71 -1.19
C TRP A 270 -11.03 39.13 -1.10
N THR A 271 -11.30 39.61 0.10
CA THR A 271 -11.91 40.93 0.34
C THR A 271 -10.95 42.09 0.04
N THR A 272 -9.64 41.90 0.21
CA THR A 272 -8.59 42.90 -0.06
C THR A 272 -8.12 42.90 -1.52
N GLY A 273 -8.64 42.01 -2.38
CA GLY A 273 -8.25 41.93 -3.79
C GLY A 273 -6.86 41.33 -4.07
N ILE A 274 -6.16 40.81 -3.06
CA ILE A 274 -4.83 40.21 -3.22
C ILE A 274 -4.95 38.77 -3.72
N GLN A 275 -5.43 38.59 -4.94
CA GLN A 275 -5.68 37.26 -5.54
C GLN A 275 -4.42 36.39 -5.69
N LYS A 276 -3.24 36.99 -5.82
CA LYS A 276 -1.97 36.26 -6.01
C LYS A 276 -1.63 35.33 -4.83
N TRP A 277 -2.04 35.67 -3.63
CA TRP A 277 -1.75 34.94 -2.40
C TRP A 277 -2.88 34.00 -1.94
N ARG A 278 -3.99 33.96 -2.66
CA ARG A 278 -5.09 33.04 -2.34
C ARG A 278 -4.70 31.58 -2.55
N MET A 279 -5.23 30.72 -1.72
CA MET A 279 -5.16 29.28 -1.97
C MET A 279 -5.97 28.96 -3.23
N ARG A 280 -5.33 28.29 -4.18
CA ARG A 280 -5.99 27.75 -5.36
C ARG A 280 -5.91 26.24 -5.25
N VAL A 281 -7.07 25.63 -5.14
CA VAL A 281 -7.24 24.18 -5.25
C VAL A 281 -7.39 23.88 -6.74
N GLY A 282 -6.66 22.88 -7.21
CA GLY A 282 -6.72 22.50 -8.61
C GLY A 282 -8.04 21.80 -8.98
N HIS A 283 -7.98 20.60 -9.47
CA HIS A 283 -9.17 19.81 -9.83
C HIS A 283 -9.94 19.33 -8.59
N VAL A 284 -10.83 20.16 -8.05
CA VAL A 284 -11.59 19.89 -6.80
C VAL A 284 -12.30 18.53 -6.83
N ARG A 285 -12.94 18.17 -7.95
CA ARG A 285 -13.65 16.89 -8.10
C ARG A 285 -12.70 15.70 -7.91
N PHE A 286 -11.50 15.79 -8.45
CA PHE A 286 -10.48 14.76 -8.33
C PHE A 286 -9.86 14.71 -6.94
N LEU A 287 -9.51 15.86 -6.37
CA LEU A 287 -8.96 15.93 -5.02
C LEU A 287 -9.94 15.41 -3.98
N LEU A 288 -11.23 15.71 -4.12
CA LEU A 288 -12.28 15.15 -3.29
C LEU A 288 -12.32 13.63 -3.40
N PHE A 289 -12.26 13.08 -4.61
CA PHE A 289 -12.20 11.63 -4.82
C PHE A 289 -10.97 10.99 -4.16
N LEU A 290 -9.78 11.61 -4.29
CA LEU A 290 -8.56 11.12 -3.63
C LEU A 290 -8.69 11.13 -2.11
N LEU A 291 -9.28 12.18 -1.54
CA LEU A 291 -9.49 12.28 -0.09
C LEU A 291 -10.46 11.20 0.40
N LEU A 292 -11.56 10.98 -0.32
CA LEU A 292 -12.51 9.92 0.00
C LEU A 292 -11.87 8.53 -0.12
N LEU A 293 -11.07 8.32 -1.15
CA LEU A 293 -10.36 7.07 -1.35
C LEU A 293 -9.27 6.85 -0.28
N SER A 294 -8.72 7.92 0.30
CA SER A 294 -7.78 7.80 1.42
C SER A 294 -8.42 7.10 2.64
N SER A 295 -9.72 7.28 2.86
CA SER A 295 -10.44 6.59 3.94
C SER A 295 -10.48 5.07 3.73
N PHE A 296 -10.58 4.60 2.48
CA PHE A 296 -10.42 3.17 2.16
C PHE A 296 -9.02 2.67 2.50
N TRP A 297 -7.98 3.44 2.18
CA TRP A 297 -6.60 3.04 2.50
C TRP A 297 -6.30 3.10 3.99
N ILE A 298 -6.99 3.95 4.79
CA ILE A 298 -6.94 3.89 6.26
C ILE A 298 -7.38 2.50 6.75
N ALA A 299 -8.54 2.04 6.28
CA ALA A 299 -9.07 0.73 6.62
C ALA A 299 -8.18 -0.41 6.09
N TYR A 300 -7.76 -0.32 4.83
CA TYR A 300 -6.91 -1.32 4.17
C TYR A 300 -5.65 -1.64 4.95
N ASN A 301 -4.95 -0.62 5.43
CA ASN A 301 -3.67 -0.82 6.12
C ASN A 301 -3.81 -1.58 7.45
N GLN A 302 -5.01 -1.67 8.04
CA GLN A 302 -5.21 -2.37 9.31
C GLN A 302 -4.93 -3.86 9.22
N LEU A 303 -5.11 -4.47 8.05
CA LEU A 303 -4.73 -5.86 7.82
C LEU A 303 -3.24 -6.12 8.08
N PHE A 304 -2.39 -5.18 7.69
CA PHE A 304 -0.92 -5.33 7.80
C PHE A 304 -0.34 -4.78 9.09
N ILE A 305 -0.98 -3.77 9.67
CA ILE A 305 -0.45 -3.03 10.80
C ILE A 305 -1.08 -3.49 12.12
N THR A 306 -2.41 -3.63 12.17
CA THR A 306 -3.15 -3.92 13.42
C THR A 306 -3.36 -5.41 13.63
N LEU A 307 -3.75 -6.14 12.58
CA LEU A 307 -4.13 -7.54 12.67
C LEU A 307 -3.03 -8.45 13.26
N PRO A 308 -1.72 -8.31 12.89
CA PRO A 308 -0.70 -9.19 13.45
C PRO A 308 -0.57 -9.08 14.97
N LEU A 309 -0.65 -7.86 15.52
CA LEU A 309 -0.61 -7.66 16.98
C LEU A 309 -1.89 -8.16 17.64
N TYR A 310 -3.04 -7.91 17.06
CA TYR A 310 -4.31 -8.40 17.58
C TYR A 310 -4.34 -9.93 17.68
N ILE A 311 -3.86 -10.63 16.65
CA ILE A 311 -3.77 -12.10 16.69
C ILE A 311 -2.80 -12.55 17.77
N LYS A 312 -1.61 -11.93 17.84
CA LYS A 312 -0.59 -12.25 18.83
C LYS A 312 -1.09 -12.08 20.26
N ASP A 313 -1.80 -10.99 20.54
CA ASP A 313 -2.16 -10.58 21.90
C ASP A 313 -3.51 -11.14 22.36
N SER A 314 -4.43 -11.47 21.42
CA SER A 314 -5.83 -11.72 21.76
C SER A 314 -6.42 -13.02 21.20
N ILE A 315 -5.75 -13.72 20.28
CA ILE A 315 -6.35 -14.87 19.57
C ILE A 315 -5.57 -16.16 19.83
N ASP A 316 -6.27 -17.18 20.32
CA ASP A 316 -5.72 -18.55 20.35
C ASP A 316 -5.73 -19.13 18.92
N SER A 317 -4.56 -19.24 18.35
CA SER A 317 -4.33 -19.80 17.00
C SER A 317 -3.89 -21.27 17.02
N THR A 318 -3.81 -21.90 18.20
CA THR A 318 -3.45 -23.32 18.37
C THR A 318 -4.33 -24.28 17.56
N PRO A 319 -5.66 -24.10 17.47
CA PRO A 319 -6.50 -25.01 16.68
C PRO A 319 -6.14 -25.02 15.18
N VAL A 320 -5.75 -23.87 14.63
CA VAL A 320 -5.33 -23.76 13.22
C VAL A 320 -3.97 -24.43 13.04
N MET A 321 -3.04 -24.20 13.97
CA MET A 321 -1.72 -24.83 13.93
C MET A 321 -1.82 -26.36 14.01
N ASN A 322 -2.65 -26.89 14.91
CA ASN A 322 -2.88 -28.32 15.03
C ASN A 322 -3.44 -28.94 13.72
N ALA A 323 -4.33 -28.21 13.03
CA ALA A 323 -4.83 -28.67 11.74
C ALA A 323 -3.73 -28.69 10.67
N ILE A 324 -2.85 -27.68 10.63
CA ILE A 324 -1.70 -27.63 9.71
C ILE A 324 -0.75 -28.81 10.00
N MET A 325 -0.43 -29.08 11.27
CA MET A 325 0.44 -30.20 11.65
C MET A 325 -0.19 -31.56 11.31
N SER A 326 -1.50 -31.72 11.57
CA SER A 326 -2.23 -32.94 11.22
C SER A 326 -2.26 -33.18 9.71
N PHE A 327 -2.49 -32.13 8.92
CA PHE A 327 -2.45 -32.21 7.47
C PHE A 327 -1.03 -32.54 6.98
N GLY A 328 0.01 -31.87 7.51
CA GLY A 328 1.40 -32.15 7.17
C GLY A 328 1.79 -33.61 7.44
N ASN A 329 1.38 -34.13 8.60
CA ASN A 329 1.60 -35.54 8.95
C ASN A 329 0.86 -36.49 7.98
N ALA A 330 -0.37 -36.17 7.60
CA ALA A 330 -1.15 -36.98 6.66
C ALA A 330 -0.53 -37.08 5.26
N ILE A 331 0.22 -36.06 4.83
CA ILE A 331 0.94 -36.05 3.54
C ILE A 331 2.43 -36.44 3.68
N GLY A 332 2.86 -36.92 4.85
CA GLY A 332 4.22 -37.41 5.10
C GLY A 332 5.29 -36.33 5.28
N MET A 333 4.91 -35.09 5.60
CA MET A 333 5.88 -34.04 5.93
C MET A 333 6.40 -34.20 7.37
N ASP A 334 7.65 -33.77 7.60
CA ASP A 334 8.22 -33.73 8.93
C ASP A 334 7.50 -32.71 9.83
N THR A 335 6.82 -33.21 10.85
CA THR A 335 6.07 -32.44 11.85
C THR A 335 6.82 -32.30 13.17
N SER A 336 8.09 -32.70 13.23
CA SER A 336 8.95 -32.50 14.42
C SER A 336 9.16 -31.00 14.70
N SER A 337 9.58 -30.68 15.93
CA SER A 337 9.89 -29.29 16.32
C SER A 337 10.99 -28.64 15.45
N ASP A 338 11.87 -29.44 14.88
CA ASP A 338 12.94 -29.00 13.98
C ASP A 338 12.57 -29.05 12.50
N GLY A 339 11.41 -29.60 12.17
CA GLY A 339 10.86 -29.70 10.83
C GLY A 339 10.52 -28.36 10.19
N PHE A 340 10.45 -28.36 8.87
CA PHE A 340 10.10 -27.15 8.11
C PHE A 340 8.75 -26.55 8.53
N LEU A 341 7.74 -27.39 8.77
CA LEU A 341 6.40 -26.92 9.16
C LEU A 341 6.45 -26.19 10.50
N ALA A 342 7.08 -26.78 11.52
CA ALA A 342 7.17 -26.14 12.82
C ALA A 342 7.97 -24.83 12.74
N LYS A 343 9.14 -24.83 12.12
CA LYS A 343 9.96 -23.61 11.97
C LYS A 343 9.23 -22.49 11.23
N THR A 344 8.41 -22.82 10.24
CA THR A 344 7.67 -21.83 9.44
C THR A 344 6.43 -21.34 10.17
N PHE A 345 5.59 -22.23 10.68
CA PHE A 345 4.23 -21.91 11.08
C PHE A 345 4.03 -21.80 12.59
N LEU A 346 4.79 -22.58 13.41
CA LEU A 346 4.58 -22.63 14.84
C LEU A 346 5.19 -21.44 15.57
N ASP A 347 4.39 -20.75 16.35
CA ASP A 347 4.88 -19.83 17.37
C ASP A 347 5.21 -20.66 18.64
N VAL A 348 6.50 -20.79 18.94
CA VAL A 348 7.00 -21.61 20.06
C VAL A 348 6.51 -21.10 21.43
N LYS A 349 6.20 -19.80 21.54
CA LYS A 349 5.74 -19.20 22.81
C LYS A 349 4.28 -19.53 23.11
N THR A 350 3.44 -19.51 22.11
CA THR A 350 2.00 -19.71 22.26
C THR A 350 1.53 -21.10 21.87
N GLY A 351 2.35 -21.85 21.13
CA GLY A 351 1.95 -23.13 20.51
C GLY A 351 1.00 -22.96 19.31
N GLY A 352 0.70 -21.74 18.93
CA GLY A 352 -0.24 -21.39 17.86
C GLY A 352 0.42 -21.12 16.51
N LEU A 353 -0.42 -20.77 15.53
CA LEU A 353 0.02 -20.29 14.21
C LEU A 353 0.60 -18.88 14.35
N LYS A 354 1.78 -18.63 13.79
CA LYS A 354 2.38 -17.29 13.77
C LYS A 354 1.46 -16.27 13.04
N PRO A 355 1.30 -15.04 13.59
CA PRO A 355 0.33 -14.06 13.11
C PRO A 355 0.50 -13.65 11.65
N GLU A 356 1.71 -13.60 11.13
CA GLU A 356 2.00 -13.21 9.74
C GLU A 356 1.34 -14.12 8.71
N HIS A 357 1.02 -15.37 9.05
CA HIS A 357 0.37 -16.30 8.11
C HIS A 357 -1.10 -16.01 7.88
N PHE A 358 -1.75 -15.32 8.81
CA PHE A 358 -3.13 -14.84 8.58
C PHE A 358 -3.17 -13.77 7.49
N ILE A 359 -2.15 -12.91 7.40
CA ILE A 359 -2.03 -11.93 6.32
C ILE A 359 -1.84 -12.64 4.98
N ASN A 360 -1.09 -13.76 4.94
CA ASN A 360 -0.88 -14.52 3.71
C ASN A 360 -2.18 -15.06 3.09
N VAL A 361 -3.25 -15.24 3.88
CA VAL A 361 -4.58 -15.60 3.37
C VAL A 361 -5.07 -14.55 2.36
N ASN A 362 -4.78 -13.27 2.58
CA ASN A 362 -5.13 -12.22 1.64
C ASN A 362 -4.43 -12.42 0.29
N ALA A 363 -3.10 -12.55 0.27
CA ALA A 363 -2.35 -12.78 -0.97
C ALA A 363 -2.79 -14.07 -1.69
N PHE A 364 -3.06 -15.14 -0.93
CA PHE A 364 -3.57 -16.40 -1.46
C PHE A 364 -4.94 -16.25 -2.14
N CYS A 365 -5.88 -15.56 -1.49
CA CYS A 365 -7.19 -15.27 -2.07
C CYS A 365 -7.07 -14.46 -3.37
N ILE A 366 -6.19 -13.45 -3.40
CA ILE A 366 -5.98 -12.63 -4.58
C ILE A 366 -5.40 -13.47 -5.73
N ILE A 367 -4.39 -14.30 -5.49
CA ILE A 367 -3.80 -15.17 -6.51
C ILE A 367 -4.86 -16.08 -7.14
N LEU A 368 -5.74 -16.65 -6.32
CA LEU A 368 -6.77 -17.59 -6.80
C LEU A 368 -7.97 -16.91 -7.46
N PHE A 369 -8.47 -15.83 -6.88
CA PHE A 369 -9.80 -15.31 -7.21
C PHE A 369 -9.79 -13.98 -7.97
N GLN A 370 -8.65 -13.26 -8.10
CA GLN A 370 -8.62 -11.93 -8.71
C GLN A 370 -9.20 -11.90 -10.13
N VAL A 371 -8.87 -12.89 -10.96
CA VAL A 371 -9.36 -12.93 -12.35
C VAL A 371 -10.87 -13.13 -12.37
N LEU A 372 -11.38 -14.06 -11.57
CA LEU A 372 -12.82 -14.32 -11.46
C LEU A 372 -13.59 -13.08 -10.96
N VAL A 373 -13.10 -12.48 -9.89
CA VAL A 373 -13.70 -11.25 -9.33
C VAL A 373 -13.66 -10.13 -10.34
N SER A 374 -12.57 -9.96 -11.09
CA SER A 374 -12.47 -8.92 -12.12
C SER A 374 -13.48 -9.11 -13.24
N ILE A 375 -13.72 -10.34 -13.69
CA ILE A 375 -14.73 -10.66 -14.73
C ILE A 375 -16.14 -10.33 -14.24
N LEU A 376 -16.49 -10.76 -13.02
CA LEU A 376 -17.80 -10.49 -12.43
C LEU A 376 -18.01 -8.99 -12.19
N ASN A 377 -16.98 -8.32 -11.71
CA ASN A 377 -16.97 -6.92 -11.36
C ASN A 377 -17.01 -5.99 -12.59
N ALA A 378 -16.58 -6.47 -13.77
CA ALA A 378 -16.59 -5.70 -15.02
C ALA A 378 -17.99 -5.21 -15.42
N ARG A 379 -19.04 -5.91 -14.97
CA ARG A 379 -20.45 -5.56 -15.23
C ARG A 379 -21.01 -4.49 -14.29
N ILE A 380 -20.28 -4.15 -13.22
CA ILE A 380 -20.71 -3.20 -12.19
C ILE A 380 -20.05 -1.85 -12.47
N LYS A 381 -20.77 -0.75 -12.27
CA LYS A 381 -20.20 0.61 -12.39
C LYS A 381 -19.02 0.78 -11.41
N PRO A 382 -17.91 1.44 -11.81
CA PRO A 382 -16.71 1.52 -10.96
C PRO A 382 -16.96 2.05 -9.54
N LEU A 383 -17.67 3.16 -9.39
CA LEU A 383 -17.96 3.73 -8.06
C LEU A 383 -18.82 2.81 -7.18
N ILE A 384 -19.79 2.08 -7.77
CA ILE A 384 -20.60 1.11 -7.04
C ILE A 384 -19.74 -0.07 -6.58
N SER A 385 -18.87 -0.57 -7.45
CA SER A 385 -17.93 -1.63 -7.11
C SER A 385 -16.98 -1.23 -5.98
N ILE A 386 -16.47 0.01 -6.00
CA ILE A 386 -15.64 0.54 -4.92
C ILE A 386 -16.43 0.55 -3.61
N MET A 387 -17.68 1.02 -3.62
CA MET A 387 -18.53 1.04 -2.42
C MET A 387 -18.77 -0.37 -1.85
N VAL A 388 -19.12 -1.33 -2.72
CA VAL A 388 -19.33 -2.74 -2.28
C VAL A 388 -18.03 -3.31 -1.70
N GLY A 389 -16.89 -3.05 -2.33
CA GLY A 389 -15.59 -3.51 -1.83
C GLY A 389 -15.27 -2.92 -0.45
N ILE A 390 -15.48 -1.61 -0.25
CA ILE A 390 -15.27 -0.96 1.04
C ILE A 390 -16.25 -1.48 2.10
N PHE A 391 -17.50 -1.71 1.72
CA PHE A 391 -18.50 -2.31 2.62
C PHE A 391 -18.06 -3.70 3.09
N LEU A 392 -17.60 -4.56 2.17
CA LEU A 392 -17.06 -5.88 2.51
C LEU A 392 -15.84 -5.78 3.44
N THR A 393 -14.98 -4.78 3.26
CA THR A 393 -13.88 -4.49 4.20
C THR A 393 -14.41 -4.15 5.59
N GLY A 394 -15.47 -3.34 5.68
CA GLY A 394 -16.13 -3.05 6.96
C GLY A 394 -16.72 -4.31 7.62
N VAL A 395 -17.40 -5.15 6.84
CA VAL A 395 -17.92 -6.45 7.31
C VAL A 395 -16.79 -7.35 7.81
N SER A 396 -15.65 -7.39 7.12
CA SER A 396 -14.51 -8.19 7.55
C SER A 396 -14.00 -7.78 8.93
N PHE A 397 -13.97 -6.48 9.23
CA PHE A 397 -13.55 -6.00 10.56
C PHE A 397 -14.54 -6.39 11.66
N VAL A 398 -15.84 -6.39 11.36
CA VAL A 398 -16.85 -6.92 12.31
C VAL A 398 -16.62 -8.41 12.56
N LEU A 399 -16.35 -9.20 11.52
CA LEU A 399 -16.03 -10.63 11.65
C LEU A 399 -14.75 -10.85 12.46
N ILE A 400 -13.70 -10.09 12.19
CA ILE A 400 -12.42 -10.19 12.92
C ILE A 400 -12.59 -9.78 14.39
N GLY A 401 -13.31 -8.69 14.67
CA GLY A 401 -13.50 -8.19 16.04
C GLY A 401 -14.35 -9.11 16.91
N ASN A 402 -15.25 -9.91 16.31
CA ASN A 402 -16.11 -10.89 17.02
C ASN A 402 -15.63 -12.33 16.82
N ALA A 403 -14.41 -12.55 16.36
CA ALA A 403 -13.96 -13.89 16.02
C ALA A 403 -13.91 -14.81 17.25
N PRO A 404 -14.75 -15.88 17.33
CA PRO A 404 -14.73 -16.82 18.43
C PRO A 404 -13.54 -17.78 18.37
N SER A 405 -12.83 -17.80 17.25
CA SER A 405 -11.64 -18.63 17.03
C SER A 405 -10.80 -18.10 15.86
N ALA A 406 -9.56 -18.55 15.77
CA ALA A 406 -8.64 -18.18 14.68
C ALA A 406 -9.16 -18.55 13.27
N TRP A 407 -10.04 -19.54 13.14
CA TRP A 407 -10.71 -19.86 11.86
C TRP A 407 -11.58 -18.72 11.35
N PHE A 408 -12.27 -18.02 12.26
CA PHE A 408 -13.08 -16.85 11.89
C PHE A 408 -12.21 -15.66 11.45
N ILE A 409 -10.98 -15.54 11.98
CA ILE A 409 -10.01 -14.56 11.46
C ILE A 409 -9.70 -14.86 10.00
N ILE A 410 -9.48 -16.13 9.63
CA ILE A 410 -9.24 -16.53 8.23
C ILE A 410 -10.43 -16.15 7.34
N VAL A 411 -11.67 -16.40 7.79
CA VAL A 411 -12.87 -15.99 7.07
C VAL A 411 -12.95 -14.46 6.95
N GLY A 412 -12.66 -13.74 8.02
CA GLY A 412 -12.60 -12.27 8.02
C GLY A 412 -11.57 -11.72 7.02
N VAL A 413 -10.35 -12.28 7.00
CA VAL A 413 -9.31 -11.89 6.05
C VAL A 413 -9.69 -12.26 4.61
N ALA A 414 -10.35 -13.39 4.39
CA ALA A 414 -10.88 -13.74 3.07
C ALA A 414 -11.95 -12.73 2.61
N ALA A 415 -12.88 -12.36 3.46
CA ALA A 415 -13.88 -11.33 3.17
C ALA A 415 -13.23 -9.97 2.84
N PHE A 416 -12.19 -9.59 3.60
CA PHE A 416 -11.36 -8.41 3.32
C PHE A 416 -10.75 -8.48 1.91
N SER A 417 -10.19 -9.63 1.55
CA SER A 417 -9.54 -9.85 0.25
C SER A 417 -10.52 -9.67 -0.92
N PHE A 418 -11.75 -10.17 -0.78
CA PHE A 418 -12.80 -9.92 -1.77
C PHE A 418 -13.16 -8.43 -1.86
N GLY A 419 -13.24 -7.73 -0.72
CA GLY A 419 -13.43 -6.28 -0.68
C GLY A 419 -12.32 -5.53 -1.43
N GLU A 420 -11.07 -5.88 -1.20
CA GLU A 420 -9.91 -5.31 -1.88
C GLU A 420 -9.93 -5.57 -3.39
N MET A 421 -10.17 -6.82 -3.81
CA MET A 421 -10.24 -7.20 -5.22
C MET A 421 -11.34 -6.44 -5.98
N MET A 422 -12.42 -6.06 -5.31
CA MET A 422 -13.49 -5.25 -5.90
C MET A 422 -13.15 -3.77 -5.93
N ALA A 423 -12.57 -3.21 -4.86
CA ALA A 423 -12.35 -1.76 -4.74
C ALA A 423 -11.09 -1.27 -5.45
N SER A 424 -9.93 -1.90 -5.21
CA SER A 424 -8.63 -1.36 -5.62
C SER A 424 -8.44 -1.27 -7.15
N PRO A 425 -8.74 -2.30 -7.96
CA PRO A 425 -8.62 -2.19 -9.42
C PRO A 425 -9.59 -1.17 -10.02
N ARG A 426 -10.82 -1.12 -9.49
CA ARG A 426 -11.87 -0.20 -9.97
C ARG A 426 -11.58 1.26 -9.63
N ALA A 427 -10.92 1.53 -8.50
CA ALA A 427 -10.48 2.88 -8.17
C ALA A 427 -9.41 3.40 -9.15
N LYS A 428 -8.49 2.53 -9.58
CA LYS A 428 -7.51 2.84 -10.63
C LYS A 428 -8.18 3.09 -11.97
N GLU A 429 -9.11 2.22 -12.36
CA GLU A 429 -9.89 2.35 -13.60
C GLU A 429 -10.72 3.64 -13.63
N TYR A 430 -11.42 3.97 -12.54
CA TYR A 430 -12.18 5.20 -12.41
C TYR A 430 -11.27 6.44 -12.55
N THR A 431 -10.12 6.42 -11.90
CA THR A 431 -9.12 7.51 -12.03
C THR A 431 -8.66 7.66 -13.47
N ALA A 432 -8.28 6.57 -14.13
CA ALA A 432 -7.71 6.60 -15.49
C ALA A 432 -8.74 6.99 -16.55
N HIS A 433 -9.96 6.47 -16.44
CA HIS A 433 -10.93 6.60 -17.53
C HIS A 433 -12.06 7.59 -17.29
N ALA A 434 -12.42 7.85 -16.03
CA ALA A 434 -13.53 8.76 -15.74
C ALA A 434 -13.08 10.18 -15.38
N VAL A 435 -11.93 10.30 -14.69
CA VAL A 435 -11.50 11.58 -14.09
C VAL A 435 -10.33 12.20 -14.83
N ALA A 436 -9.36 11.39 -15.29
CA ALA A 436 -8.16 11.89 -15.94
C ALA A 436 -8.41 12.30 -17.40
N PRO A 437 -7.98 13.50 -17.83
CA PRO A 437 -7.85 13.81 -19.24
C PRO A 437 -6.85 12.84 -19.91
N ARG A 438 -7.12 12.39 -21.13
CA ARG A 438 -6.27 11.41 -21.85
C ARG A 438 -4.80 11.84 -21.91
N GLU A 439 -4.55 13.11 -22.17
CA GLU A 439 -3.19 13.69 -22.28
C GLU A 439 -2.44 13.76 -20.94
N LYS A 440 -3.14 13.72 -19.80
CA LYS A 440 -2.57 13.85 -18.44
C LYS A 440 -2.78 12.59 -17.60
N MET A 441 -3.16 11.46 -18.21
CA MET A 441 -3.50 10.21 -17.51
C MET A 441 -2.37 9.75 -16.58
N GLY A 442 -1.12 9.74 -17.04
CA GLY A 442 0.04 9.33 -16.23
C GLY A 442 0.19 10.18 -14.96
N MET A 443 -0.01 11.49 -15.07
CA MET A 443 0.05 12.42 -13.93
C MET A 443 -1.07 12.14 -12.92
N TYR A 444 -2.31 11.93 -13.37
CA TYR A 444 -3.44 11.59 -12.50
C TYR A 444 -3.26 10.24 -11.81
N MET A 445 -2.67 9.26 -12.49
CA MET A 445 -2.31 7.97 -11.88
C MET A 445 -1.21 8.12 -10.83
N GLY A 446 -0.27 9.03 -11.01
CA GLY A 446 0.71 9.41 -9.98
C GLY A 446 0.03 9.99 -8.73
N TYR A 447 -0.94 10.88 -8.91
CA TYR A 447 -1.72 11.44 -7.79
C TYR A 447 -2.66 10.43 -7.13
N TYR A 448 -3.15 9.45 -7.88
CA TYR A 448 -3.91 8.35 -7.29
C TYR A 448 -3.13 7.68 -6.13
N MET A 449 -1.82 7.55 -6.26
CA MET A 449 -0.97 7.00 -5.20
C MET A 449 -0.96 7.85 -3.92
N TRP A 450 -1.28 9.14 -4.02
CA TRP A 450 -1.39 10.02 -2.85
C TRP A 450 -2.56 9.66 -1.95
N SER A 451 -3.64 9.10 -2.50
CA SER A 451 -4.72 8.58 -1.67
C SER A 451 -4.23 7.46 -0.74
N ASN A 452 -3.37 6.57 -1.26
CA ASN A 452 -2.73 5.53 -0.45
C ASN A 452 -1.72 6.15 0.54
N ALA A 453 -0.92 7.13 0.11
CA ALA A 453 0.01 7.82 1.00
C ALA A 453 -0.72 8.41 2.22
N ILE A 454 -1.74 9.23 1.97
CA ILE A 454 -2.55 9.86 3.03
C ILE A 454 -3.21 8.80 3.91
N GLY A 455 -3.85 7.79 3.27
CA GLY A 455 -4.50 6.71 3.98
C GLY A 455 -3.55 5.89 4.86
N SER A 456 -2.33 5.62 4.39
CA SER A 456 -1.32 4.89 5.16
C SER A 456 -0.82 5.69 6.36
N LEU A 457 -0.62 6.99 6.20
CA LEU A 457 -0.21 7.84 7.31
C LEU A 457 -1.26 7.85 8.42
N PHE A 458 -2.48 8.28 8.07
CA PHE A 458 -3.55 8.36 9.05
C PHE A 458 -3.93 6.97 9.58
N GLY A 459 -3.89 5.94 8.72
CA GLY A 459 -4.12 4.56 9.10
C GLY A 459 -3.10 4.04 10.09
N GLY A 460 -1.82 4.34 9.91
CA GLY A 460 -0.74 3.96 10.83
C GLY A 460 -0.89 4.64 12.20
N ILE A 461 -1.03 5.98 12.20
CA ILE A 461 -1.18 6.75 13.44
C ILE A 461 -2.44 6.33 14.20
N LEU A 462 -3.56 6.19 13.50
CA LEU A 462 -4.84 5.77 14.08
C LEU A 462 -4.75 4.33 14.63
N SER A 463 -4.10 3.41 13.89
CA SER A 463 -3.81 2.06 14.35
C SER A 463 -3.07 2.06 15.69
N GLY A 464 -1.98 2.83 15.78
CA GLY A 464 -1.18 2.91 16.99
C GLY A 464 -1.96 3.49 18.17
N ALA A 465 -2.68 4.60 17.95
CA ALA A 465 -3.46 5.27 18.98
C ALA A 465 -4.63 4.41 19.49
N LEU A 466 -5.43 3.84 18.58
CA LEU A 466 -6.59 3.01 18.95
C LEU A 466 -6.14 1.69 19.59
N TYR A 467 -5.06 1.08 19.08
CA TYR A 467 -4.55 -0.15 19.67
C TYR A 467 -4.12 0.08 21.12
N LYS A 468 -3.35 1.16 21.38
CA LYS A 468 -2.94 1.52 22.73
C LYS A 468 -4.13 1.84 23.64
N GLN A 469 -5.00 2.76 23.22
CA GLN A 469 -6.08 3.26 24.07
C GLN A 469 -7.21 2.25 24.27
N ILE A 470 -7.65 1.57 23.20
CA ILE A 470 -8.83 0.71 23.25
C ILE A 470 -8.43 -0.73 23.52
N ALA A 471 -7.48 -1.28 22.75
CA ALA A 471 -7.15 -2.70 22.90
C ALA A 471 -6.30 -2.96 24.16
N GLN A 472 -5.31 -2.11 24.48
CA GLN A 472 -4.40 -2.32 25.61
C GLN A 472 -4.89 -1.69 26.91
N GLU A 473 -5.27 -0.40 26.93
CA GLU A 473 -5.67 0.31 28.15
C GLU A 473 -7.11 0.01 28.57
N MET A 474 -8.07 -0.02 27.61
CA MET A 474 -9.47 -0.36 27.89
C MET A 474 -9.75 -1.87 27.87
N HIS A 475 -8.81 -2.69 27.39
CA HIS A 475 -8.95 -4.16 27.25
C HIS A 475 -10.13 -4.58 26.36
N ASP A 476 -10.49 -3.75 25.37
CA ASP A 476 -11.60 -4.02 24.44
C ASP A 476 -11.12 -3.98 22.96
N PRO A 477 -10.40 -5.01 22.49
CA PRO A 477 -9.97 -5.06 21.09
C PRO A 477 -11.14 -5.16 20.11
N THR A 478 -12.29 -5.66 20.51
CA THR A 478 -13.50 -5.73 19.67
C THR A 478 -14.00 -4.34 19.30
N LEU A 479 -14.06 -3.42 20.27
CA LEU A 479 -14.45 -2.04 20.04
C LEU A 479 -13.50 -1.35 19.04
N MET A 480 -12.20 -1.61 19.12
CA MET A 480 -11.23 -1.10 18.15
C MET A 480 -11.59 -1.52 16.72
N TRP A 481 -11.93 -2.79 16.49
CA TRP A 481 -12.33 -3.27 15.16
C TRP A 481 -13.64 -2.63 14.69
N TYR A 482 -14.59 -2.38 15.60
CA TYR A 482 -15.82 -1.65 15.28
C TYR A 482 -15.55 -0.20 14.85
N VAL A 483 -14.55 0.46 15.43
CA VAL A 483 -14.13 1.81 14.98
C VAL A 483 -13.63 1.75 13.53
N PHE A 484 -12.82 0.76 13.16
CA PHE A 484 -12.37 0.60 11.77
C PHE A 484 -13.52 0.22 10.82
N ALA A 485 -14.45 -0.61 11.26
CA ALA A 485 -15.68 -0.89 10.51
C ALA A 485 -16.51 0.37 10.30
N GLY A 486 -16.66 1.20 11.33
CA GLY A 486 -17.34 2.50 11.26
C GLY A 486 -16.70 3.46 10.25
N ILE A 487 -15.37 3.53 10.20
CA ILE A 487 -14.63 4.30 9.18
C ILE A 487 -14.98 3.80 7.77
N SER A 488 -15.05 2.48 7.56
CA SER A 488 -15.44 1.89 6.28
C SER A 488 -16.89 2.26 5.89
N VAL A 489 -17.82 2.25 6.84
CA VAL A 489 -19.22 2.67 6.61
C VAL A 489 -19.29 4.15 6.24
N VAL A 490 -18.60 5.02 6.98
CA VAL A 490 -18.53 6.46 6.67
C VAL A 490 -17.95 6.68 5.28
N CYS A 491 -16.88 5.96 4.92
CA CYS A 491 -16.29 6.02 3.59
C CYS A 491 -17.29 5.62 2.50
N CYS A 492 -18.06 4.54 2.70
CA CYS A 492 -19.13 4.13 1.78
C CYS A 492 -20.17 5.23 1.58
N VAL A 493 -20.65 5.84 2.66
CA VAL A 493 -21.65 6.93 2.60
C VAL A 493 -21.07 8.12 1.83
N LEU A 494 -19.85 8.51 2.11
CA LEU A 494 -19.20 9.64 1.45
C LEU A 494 -18.96 9.37 -0.05
N ILE A 495 -18.56 8.17 -0.44
CA ILE A 495 -18.41 7.80 -1.86
C ILE A 495 -19.79 7.73 -2.54
N TYR A 496 -20.83 7.28 -1.84
CA TYR A 496 -22.20 7.33 -2.36
C TYR A 496 -22.65 8.77 -2.63
N LEU A 497 -22.44 9.68 -1.69
CA LEU A 497 -22.72 11.12 -1.87
C LEU A 497 -21.92 11.70 -3.04
N TYR A 498 -20.63 11.34 -3.15
CA TYR A 498 -19.82 11.73 -4.30
C TYR A 498 -20.40 11.18 -5.62
N HIS A 499 -20.83 9.94 -5.65
CA HIS A 499 -21.42 9.33 -6.85
C HIS A 499 -22.66 10.08 -7.33
N ILE A 500 -23.59 10.41 -6.43
CA ILE A 500 -24.84 11.08 -6.81
C ILE A 500 -24.67 12.56 -7.14
N THR A 501 -23.66 13.25 -6.58
CA THR A 501 -23.44 14.69 -6.77
C THR A 501 -22.44 15.01 -7.89
N VAL A 502 -21.31 14.30 -7.92
CA VAL A 502 -20.18 14.57 -8.81
C VAL A 502 -20.05 13.47 -9.87
N GLY A 503 -20.13 12.21 -9.48
CA GLY A 503 -19.88 11.06 -10.36
C GLY A 503 -20.85 11.02 -11.55
N ARG A 504 -22.15 11.24 -11.30
CA ARG A 504 -23.17 11.32 -12.38
C ARG A 504 -22.90 12.44 -13.38
N LYS A 505 -22.41 13.60 -12.92
CA LYS A 505 -22.07 14.71 -13.80
C LYS A 505 -20.87 14.39 -14.69
N ILE A 506 -19.84 13.74 -14.13
CA ILE A 506 -18.66 13.30 -14.87
C ILE A 506 -19.07 12.29 -15.96
N GLU A 507 -19.93 11.31 -15.62
CA GLU A 507 -20.45 10.33 -16.58
C GLU A 507 -21.22 11.01 -17.72
N GLN A 508 -22.08 12.00 -17.40
CA GLN A 508 -22.86 12.76 -18.40
C GLN A 508 -21.99 13.64 -19.31
N GLU A 509 -21.02 14.37 -18.73
CA GLU A 509 -20.07 15.19 -19.49
C GLU A 509 -19.25 14.33 -20.47
N ARG A 510 -18.89 13.12 -20.08
CA ARG A 510 -18.17 12.17 -20.93
C ARG A 510 -19.03 11.65 -22.09
N HIS A 511 -20.25 11.19 -21.84
CA HIS A 511 -21.15 10.73 -22.90
C HIS A 511 -21.46 11.84 -23.91
N ALA A 512 -21.55 13.09 -23.45
CA ALA A 512 -21.73 14.24 -24.33
C ALA A 512 -20.49 14.58 -25.20
N SER A 513 -19.29 14.14 -24.80
CA SER A 513 -18.05 14.35 -25.55
C SER A 513 -17.70 13.20 -26.51
N GLU A 514 -18.33 12.04 -26.36
CA GLU A 514 -18.12 10.83 -27.19
C GLU A 514 -19.22 10.67 -28.27
N GLY A 515 -20.34 11.43 -28.19
CA GLY A 515 -21.43 11.52 -29.21
C GLY A 515 -21.33 12.78 -30.01
#